data_0f1c4de049dc2033b7c291fef4ff604d
#
_entry.id   0f1c4de049dc2033b7c291fef4ff604d
#
_cell.length_a   1.000
_cell.length_b   1.000
_cell.length_c   1.000
_cell.angle_alpha   90.00
_cell.angle_beta   90.00
_cell.angle_gamma   90.00
#
_symmetry.space_group_name_H-M   'P 1'
#
loop_
_entity.id
_entity.type
_entity.pdbx_description
1 polymer ?
#
loop_
_entity_poly.entity_id
_entity_poly.type
_entity_poly.pdbx_seq_one_letter_code
_entity_poly.pdbx_strand_id
1 'polypeptide(L)'
;MARINWSVLSGPRVSRRTLLNLAAASGAAAYAGRMAIADAALAPPSIATRRAIRQGEPKTGGTLNYGFGISQIPNLDPAKVNLGVVAGGILPLIFSSLVQFDAQLGLIPDLAEEWTVSEDGLVYTFTLRDGLTFHNGDPLKAEDIIFTYERAIDPDFASPHANKLAAITSAEMPDDLTVVFTLEAPFAPFLAVACSRGPGRALTPVSPRAFEEMGAEQFDLAPVGAGPFSFVAEGADLSSGFQLAAFDGYYNGRPFLDQIDVTIIAEPSSRISALEAGDVDMLDIVPAIGVAQLQENPDLTLVQSPGTSWLGLAMNWARPPWDNPEARMAVAKAINREDLIQTAMFGLPTPSIGAIAPAFAWAYIPPDQTETPQAFNLDEAKALAESAGIVGAQPTIMGTPDDQRPAEVIRNQLTDLGLDVQIEQLQQAAWNERWLAGDYDWILNGSVADADPDDGHWNFFFSEGPWNSYKYVNSEVDALLLETRATGDQEKRADLYHQIQTIIQQDVPHAFLYHTVDTTGFSNDVQGYNAVPEMRFLETVWLDR
;
A
#
# COMPACT_ATOMS: atom_id res chain seq x y z
N MET A 1 15.90 -48.31 -22.38
CA MET A 1 17.13 -48.07 -23.17
C MET A 1 16.73 -47.76 -24.59
N ALA A 2 16.80 -46.54 -25.02
CA ALA A 2 16.91 -46.15 -26.43
C ALA A 2 17.57 -44.76 -26.45
N ARG A 3 18.82 -44.72 -26.86
CA ARG A 3 19.59 -43.47 -27.09
C ARG A 3 19.17 -42.88 -28.40
N ILE A 4 18.69 -41.65 -28.42
CA ILE A 4 18.46 -40.86 -29.64
C ILE A 4 19.78 -40.19 -30.03
N ASN A 5 20.19 -40.50 -31.27
CA ASN A 5 21.45 -40.06 -31.88
C ASN A 5 21.24 -38.70 -32.58
N TRP A 6 21.96 -37.66 -32.12
CA TRP A 6 21.91 -36.29 -32.63
C TRP A 6 23.00 -35.99 -33.66
N SER A 7 23.02 -36.69 -34.74
CA SER A 7 23.92 -36.37 -35.86
C SER A 7 23.17 -36.50 -37.18
N VAL A 8 22.50 -35.45 -37.61
CA VAL A 8 22.27 -35.02 -39.01
C VAL A 8 21.36 -33.82 -38.99
N LEU A 9 21.94 -32.64 -39.16
CA LEU A 9 21.32 -31.44 -39.78
C LEU A 9 22.40 -30.34 -39.87
N SER A 10 23.27 -30.47 -40.87
CA SER A 10 24.14 -29.38 -41.32
C SER A 10 23.51 -28.72 -42.55
N GLY A 11 22.71 -27.67 -42.30
CA GLY A 11 22.23 -26.74 -43.32
C GLY A 11 22.91 -25.35 -43.11
N PRO A 12 23.00 -24.48 -44.15
CA PRO A 12 23.79 -23.26 -44.08
C PRO A 12 23.23 -22.27 -43.05
N ARG A 13 24.12 -21.74 -42.23
CA ARG A 13 23.80 -20.73 -41.18
C ARG A 13 23.36 -19.40 -41.83
N VAL A 14 22.09 -19.07 -41.73
CA VAL A 14 21.57 -17.74 -42.07
C VAL A 14 21.85 -16.80 -40.90
N SER A 15 22.47 -15.64 -41.15
CA SER A 15 22.84 -14.68 -40.11
C SER A 15 21.59 -14.00 -39.52
N ARG A 16 21.64 -13.64 -38.23
CA ARG A 16 20.56 -12.92 -37.54
C ARG A 16 20.11 -11.63 -38.24
N ARG A 17 20.98 -11.05 -39.07
CA ARG A 17 20.70 -9.83 -39.85
C ARG A 17 19.81 -10.10 -41.06
N THR A 18 19.83 -11.30 -41.62
CA THR A 18 19.01 -11.69 -42.78
C THR A 18 17.60 -12.09 -42.38
N LEU A 19 17.41 -12.62 -41.16
CA LEU A 19 16.08 -12.92 -40.61
C LEU A 19 15.29 -11.68 -40.20
N LEU A 20 15.96 -10.60 -39.77
CA LEU A 20 15.32 -9.34 -39.40
C LEU A 20 14.84 -8.53 -40.64
N ASN A 21 15.45 -8.73 -41.80
CA ASN A 21 15.06 -7.97 -43.03
C ASN A 21 13.98 -8.66 -43.86
N LEU A 22 13.63 -9.92 -43.62
CA LEU A 22 12.55 -10.63 -44.32
C LEU A 22 11.23 -10.61 -43.55
N ALA A 23 11.21 -10.27 -42.27
CA ALA A 23 10.00 -10.08 -41.46
C ALA A 23 9.38 -8.66 -41.60
N ALA A 24 10.09 -7.74 -42.23
CA ALA A 24 9.69 -6.33 -42.33
C ALA A 24 8.85 -5.95 -43.58
N ALA A 25 8.58 -6.87 -44.48
CA ALA A 25 8.00 -6.49 -45.78
C ALA A 25 6.58 -7.02 -46.11
N SER A 26 5.93 -7.83 -45.27
CA SER A 26 4.62 -8.39 -45.64
C SER A 26 3.62 -8.64 -44.50
N GLY A 27 3.86 -8.17 -43.30
CA GLY A 27 2.94 -8.39 -42.15
C GLY A 27 2.61 -7.16 -41.31
N ALA A 28 3.33 -6.07 -41.47
CA ALA A 28 3.25 -4.93 -40.54
C ALA A 28 2.03 -3.99 -40.77
N ALA A 29 1.40 -4.01 -41.90
CA ALA A 29 0.31 -3.06 -42.23
C ALA A 29 -1.08 -3.52 -41.74
N ALA A 30 -1.30 -4.81 -41.51
CA ALA A 30 -2.61 -5.34 -41.08
C ALA A 30 -2.69 -5.58 -39.56
N TYR A 31 -1.54 -5.66 -38.86
CA TYR A 31 -1.49 -5.90 -37.41
C TYR A 31 -1.40 -4.59 -36.61
N ALA A 32 -0.71 -3.58 -37.15
CA ALA A 32 -0.64 -2.26 -36.53
C ALA A 32 -1.98 -1.50 -36.50
N GLY A 33 -2.88 -1.75 -37.46
CA GLY A 33 -4.21 -1.14 -37.51
C GLY A 33 -5.23 -1.75 -36.54
N ARG A 34 -4.98 -2.97 -36.01
CA ARG A 34 -5.86 -3.62 -35.03
C ARG A 34 -5.39 -3.46 -33.61
N MET A 35 -4.08 -3.30 -33.35
CA MET A 35 -3.57 -2.98 -32.03
C MET A 35 -3.81 -1.51 -31.63
N ALA A 36 -3.79 -0.57 -32.58
CA ALA A 36 -4.04 0.85 -32.28
C ALA A 36 -5.51 1.16 -31.90
N ILE A 37 -6.46 0.24 -32.15
CA ILE A 37 -7.86 0.39 -31.77
C ILE A 37 -8.18 -0.39 -30.48
N ALA A 38 -7.41 -1.43 -30.15
CA ALA A 38 -7.58 -2.19 -28.90
C ALA A 38 -6.87 -1.54 -27.71
N ASP A 39 -5.74 -0.85 -27.92
CA ASP A 39 -5.03 -0.10 -26.87
C ASP A 39 -5.74 1.21 -26.46
N ALA A 40 -6.67 1.73 -27.26
CA ALA A 40 -7.40 2.95 -26.92
C ALA A 40 -8.64 2.72 -26.05
N ALA A 41 -9.02 1.45 -25.80
CA ALA A 41 -10.25 1.12 -25.06
C ALA A 41 -10.02 0.45 -23.68
N LEU A 42 -8.77 0.13 -23.31
CA LEU A 42 -8.46 -0.67 -22.12
C LEU A 42 -7.32 -0.13 -21.23
N ALA A 43 -6.77 1.04 -21.54
CA ALA A 43 -6.02 1.76 -20.54
C ALA A 43 -7.03 2.36 -19.55
N PRO A 44 -6.90 2.16 -18.21
CA PRO A 44 -7.52 3.09 -17.27
C PRO A 44 -7.15 4.48 -17.78
N PRO A 45 -8.02 5.51 -17.66
CA PRO A 45 -7.70 6.81 -18.20
C PRO A 45 -6.32 7.18 -17.64
N SER A 46 -5.29 6.97 -18.42
CA SER A 46 -3.98 7.50 -18.13
C SER A 46 -4.23 8.99 -18.16
N ILE A 47 -4.42 9.57 -16.97
CA ILE A 47 -4.31 11.01 -16.81
C ILE A 47 -2.87 11.26 -17.23
N ALA A 48 -2.76 11.55 -18.52
CA ALA A 48 -1.51 11.75 -19.19
C ALA A 48 -0.71 12.70 -18.31
N THR A 49 0.44 12.25 -17.87
CA THR A 49 1.52 13.10 -17.36
C THR A 49 1.73 14.16 -18.44
N ARG A 50 0.91 15.22 -18.40
CA ARG A 50 1.00 16.32 -19.36
C ARG A 50 2.16 17.19 -18.91
N ARG A 51 3.31 16.75 -19.22
CA ARG A 51 4.59 17.41 -19.45
C ARG A 51 5.68 16.37 -19.17
N ALA A 52 6.53 16.15 -20.16
CA ALA A 52 7.84 15.58 -19.88
C ALA A 52 8.43 16.39 -18.73
N ILE A 53 8.68 15.75 -17.58
CA ILE A 53 9.49 16.31 -16.51
C ILE A 53 10.72 16.90 -17.21
N ARG A 54 10.97 18.20 -17.05
CA ARG A 54 12.18 18.82 -17.60
C ARG A 54 13.35 18.07 -16.95
N GLN A 55 13.99 17.19 -17.69
CA GLN A 55 15.22 16.54 -17.25
C GLN A 55 16.36 17.56 -17.38
N GLY A 56 16.46 18.46 -16.39
CA GLY A 56 17.65 19.23 -16.11
C GLY A 56 18.67 18.38 -15.35
N GLU A 57 19.93 18.78 -15.32
CA GLU A 57 20.88 18.20 -14.37
C GLU A 57 20.40 18.53 -12.95
N PRO A 58 20.39 17.54 -12.00
CA PRO A 58 19.97 17.79 -10.64
C PRO A 58 20.77 18.92 -9.99
N LYS A 59 20.05 19.86 -9.36
CA LYS A 59 20.65 20.93 -8.56
C LYS A 59 20.75 20.48 -7.11
N THR A 60 21.83 20.83 -6.44
CA THR A 60 22.00 20.61 -5.00
C THR A 60 21.65 21.87 -4.23
N GLY A 61 21.06 21.68 -3.05
CA GLY A 61 20.67 22.75 -2.15
C GLY A 61 19.17 23.07 -2.16
N GLY A 62 18.80 23.99 -1.28
CA GLY A 62 17.44 24.47 -1.13
C GLY A 62 16.59 23.68 -0.14
N THR A 63 15.45 24.30 0.23
CA THR A 63 14.47 23.76 1.17
C THR A 63 13.18 23.42 0.44
N LEU A 64 12.69 22.20 0.63
CA LEU A 64 11.35 21.76 0.18
C LEU A 64 10.35 22.04 1.29
N ASN A 65 9.34 22.87 1.02
CA ASN A 65 8.19 23.05 1.91
C ASN A 65 7.18 21.94 1.66
N TYR A 66 7.04 21.03 2.62
CA TYR A 66 6.27 19.79 2.48
C TYR A 66 5.01 19.82 3.36
N GLY A 67 3.85 19.89 2.74
CA GLY A 67 2.56 19.87 3.41
C GLY A 67 2.10 18.45 3.70
N PHE A 68 1.93 18.11 4.98
CA PHE A 68 1.53 16.78 5.44
C PHE A 68 0.13 16.77 6.04
N GLY A 69 -0.71 15.88 5.55
CA GLY A 69 -2.14 15.88 5.78
C GLY A 69 -2.58 15.05 7.00
N ILE A 70 -2.32 15.53 8.20
CA ILE A 70 -2.76 14.88 9.45
C ILE A 70 -3.07 15.94 10.51
N SER A 71 -3.81 15.59 11.56
CA SER A 71 -4.06 16.49 12.68
C SER A 71 -2.89 16.55 13.67
N GLN A 72 -2.20 15.43 13.83
CA GLN A 72 -1.04 15.29 14.71
C GLN A 72 -0.30 13.99 14.40
N ILE A 73 1.03 14.00 14.44
CA ILE A 73 1.86 12.78 14.44
C ILE A 73 2.09 12.38 15.91
N PRO A 74 1.58 11.21 16.33
CA PRO A 74 1.67 10.82 17.75
C PRO A 74 3.08 10.42 18.19
N ASN A 75 3.86 9.84 17.30
CA ASN A 75 5.25 9.44 17.50
C ASN A 75 5.94 9.17 16.16
N LEU A 76 7.27 9.05 16.16
CA LEU A 76 8.11 8.76 15.00
C LEU A 76 8.98 7.50 15.19
N ASP A 77 8.85 6.76 16.31
CA ASP A 77 9.55 5.48 16.47
C ASP A 77 8.95 4.42 15.51
N PRO A 78 9.73 3.86 14.58
CA PRO A 78 9.21 2.89 13.59
C PRO A 78 8.51 1.69 14.24
N ALA A 79 9.00 1.23 15.39
CA ALA A 79 8.41 0.10 16.09
C ALA A 79 7.11 0.44 16.83
N LYS A 80 6.71 1.72 16.92
CA LYS A 80 5.47 2.19 17.57
C LYS A 80 4.48 2.83 16.61
N VAL A 81 4.94 3.38 15.47
CA VAL A 81 4.05 4.02 14.48
C VAL A 81 3.09 2.99 13.91
N ASN A 82 1.78 3.18 14.10
CA ASN A 82 0.72 2.35 13.51
C ASN A 82 -0.08 3.07 12.41
N LEU A 83 0.14 4.36 12.19
CA LEU A 83 -0.51 5.14 11.14
C LEU A 83 0.19 4.94 9.80
N GLY A 84 -0.52 4.37 8.82
CA GLY A 84 0.01 4.11 7.47
C GLY A 84 0.53 5.36 6.78
N VAL A 85 -0.18 6.50 6.91
CA VAL A 85 0.23 7.77 6.31
C VAL A 85 1.57 8.27 6.86
N VAL A 86 1.84 8.10 8.17
CA VAL A 86 3.13 8.45 8.78
C VAL A 86 4.22 7.47 8.34
N ALA A 87 3.87 6.18 8.29
CA ALA A 87 4.79 5.12 7.86
C ALA A 87 5.25 5.29 6.41
N GLY A 88 4.37 5.70 5.52
CA GLY A 88 4.70 5.94 4.10
C GLY A 88 5.22 7.35 3.82
N GLY A 89 4.69 8.38 4.48
CA GLY A 89 4.97 9.79 4.16
C GLY A 89 6.14 10.42 4.92
N ILE A 90 6.46 9.94 6.12
CA ILE A 90 7.48 10.55 7.00
C ILE A 90 8.61 9.58 7.33
N LEU A 91 8.31 8.35 7.79
CA LEU A 91 9.37 7.43 8.20
C LEU A 91 10.42 7.16 7.11
N PRO A 92 10.07 7.01 5.81
CA PRO A 92 11.06 6.80 4.76
C PRO A 92 12.06 7.94 4.58
N LEU A 93 11.74 9.14 5.06
CA LEU A 93 12.64 10.29 5.01
C LEU A 93 13.73 10.20 6.10
N ILE A 94 13.38 9.62 7.27
CA ILE A 94 14.26 9.56 8.45
C ILE A 94 15.00 8.22 8.55
N PHE A 95 14.38 7.15 8.06
CA PHE A 95 14.87 5.79 8.25
C PHE A 95 15.08 5.07 6.92
N SER A 96 16.10 4.23 6.88
CA SER A 96 16.24 3.12 5.93
C SER A 96 15.97 1.80 6.64
N SER A 97 15.67 0.75 5.88
CA SER A 97 15.41 -0.60 6.41
C SER A 97 16.29 -1.64 5.71
N LEU A 98 16.04 -2.93 5.91
CA LEU A 98 16.85 -3.96 5.24
C LEU A 98 16.61 -3.93 3.72
N VAL A 99 15.36 -3.77 3.29
CA VAL A 99 14.94 -3.68 1.89
C VAL A 99 14.00 -2.48 1.69
N GLN A 100 13.77 -2.08 0.44
CA GLN A 100 12.80 -1.04 0.09
C GLN A 100 12.00 -1.45 -1.15
N PHE A 101 10.98 -0.66 -1.50
CA PHE A 101 10.18 -0.87 -2.69
C PHE A 101 10.62 0.03 -3.84
N ASP A 102 10.55 -0.49 -5.06
CA ASP A 102 10.58 0.31 -6.28
C ASP A 102 9.15 0.82 -6.65
N ALA A 103 9.04 1.57 -7.74
CA ALA A 103 7.77 2.14 -8.20
C ALA A 103 6.72 1.09 -8.64
N GLN A 104 7.09 -0.16 -8.81
CA GLN A 104 6.24 -1.29 -9.15
C GLN A 104 5.97 -2.20 -7.93
N LEU A 105 6.34 -1.75 -6.73
CA LEU A 105 6.30 -2.53 -5.49
C LEU A 105 7.17 -3.80 -5.52
N GLY A 106 8.19 -3.83 -6.37
CA GLY A 106 9.25 -4.82 -6.31
C GLY A 106 10.20 -4.52 -5.15
N LEU A 107 10.65 -5.58 -4.44
CA LEU A 107 11.62 -5.43 -3.36
C LEU A 107 13.03 -5.28 -3.93
N ILE A 108 13.73 -4.22 -3.49
CA ILE A 108 15.09 -3.91 -3.89
C ILE A 108 15.97 -3.68 -2.64
N PRO A 109 17.32 -3.79 -2.76
CA PRO A 109 18.26 -3.50 -1.68
C PRO A 109 18.09 -2.11 -1.07
N ASP A 110 18.17 -2.01 0.29
CA ASP A 110 18.31 -0.75 1.03
C ASP A 110 19.58 -0.84 1.91
N LEU A 111 19.50 -0.99 3.22
CA LEU A 111 20.68 -1.19 4.10
C LEU A 111 21.37 -2.53 3.83
N ALA A 112 20.61 -3.59 3.53
CA ALA A 112 21.18 -4.82 3.01
C ALA A 112 21.53 -4.62 1.52
N GLU A 113 22.76 -4.93 1.11
CA GLU A 113 23.16 -4.93 -0.29
C GLU A 113 22.65 -6.18 -1.04
N GLU A 114 22.45 -7.28 -0.29
CA GLU A 114 21.85 -8.53 -0.80
C GLU A 114 21.20 -9.31 0.32
N TRP A 115 20.31 -10.22 -0.05
CA TRP A 115 19.73 -11.20 0.86
C TRP A 115 19.51 -12.53 0.16
N THR A 116 19.43 -13.60 0.95
CA THR A 116 19.07 -14.95 0.47
C THR A 116 17.96 -15.54 1.33
N VAL A 117 17.15 -16.39 0.72
CA VAL A 117 16.14 -17.19 1.41
C VAL A 117 16.42 -18.65 1.14
N SER A 118 16.42 -19.49 2.18
CA SER A 118 16.62 -20.93 2.03
C SER A 118 15.51 -21.58 1.19
N GLU A 119 15.80 -22.73 0.57
CA GLU A 119 14.84 -23.44 -0.30
C GLU A 119 13.53 -23.80 0.41
N ASP A 120 13.57 -24.02 1.73
CA ASP A 120 12.41 -24.29 2.57
C ASP A 120 11.68 -23.03 3.06
N GLY A 121 12.18 -21.83 2.71
CA GLY A 121 11.59 -20.55 3.09
C GLY A 121 11.72 -20.19 4.57
N LEU A 122 12.59 -20.88 5.32
CA LEU A 122 12.71 -20.70 6.76
C LEU A 122 13.82 -19.74 7.19
N VAL A 123 14.91 -19.66 6.43
CA VAL A 123 16.10 -18.89 6.81
C VAL A 123 16.30 -17.72 5.86
N TYR A 124 16.32 -16.53 6.41
CA TYR A 124 16.58 -15.27 5.71
C TYR A 124 17.95 -14.76 6.17
N THR A 125 18.89 -14.64 5.25
CA THR A 125 20.23 -14.10 5.50
C THR A 125 20.40 -12.79 4.76
N PHE A 126 20.72 -11.71 5.49
CA PHE A 126 20.96 -10.37 4.94
C PHE A 126 22.44 -10.02 5.09
N THR A 127 23.05 -9.50 4.03
CA THR A 127 24.38 -8.92 4.06
C THR A 127 24.23 -7.39 4.05
N LEU A 128 24.61 -6.72 5.14
CA LEU A 128 24.56 -5.26 5.24
C LEU A 128 25.68 -4.62 4.42
N ARG A 129 25.46 -3.43 3.91
CA ARG A 129 26.50 -2.60 3.29
C ARG A 129 27.57 -2.26 4.33
N ASP A 130 28.82 -2.19 3.91
CA ASP A 130 29.91 -1.71 4.77
C ASP A 130 29.87 -0.19 4.92
N GLY A 131 30.27 0.31 6.08
CA GLY A 131 30.41 1.75 6.37
C GLY A 131 29.09 2.48 6.61
N LEU A 132 27.99 1.78 6.89
CA LEU A 132 26.72 2.41 7.30
C LEU A 132 26.86 3.19 8.59
N THR A 133 26.17 4.32 8.69
CA THR A 133 26.11 5.14 9.90
C THR A 133 24.72 5.64 10.19
N PHE A 134 24.39 5.80 11.47
CA PHE A 134 23.25 6.57 11.92
C PHE A 134 23.48 8.08 11.83
N HIS A 135 22.42 8.88 11.93
CA HIS A 135 22.47 10.35 11.89
C HIS A 135 23.38 10.97 12.97
N ASN A 136 23.57 10.31 14.09
CA ASN A 136 24.46 10.73 15.18
C ASN A 136 25.94 10.34 14.93
N GLY A 137 26.24 9.71 13.79
CA GLY A 137 27.58 9.28 13.39
C GLY A 137 28.02 7.93 13.97
N ASP A 138 27.18 7.24 14.74
CA ASP A 138 27.47 5.88 15.17
C ASP A 138 27.46 4.92 13.98
N PRO A 139 28.36 3.92 13.93
CA PRO A 139 28.29 2.87 12.92
C PRO A 139 26.99 2.07 13.08
N LEU A 140 26.37 1.71 11.95
CA LEU A 140 25.24 0.80 11.92
C LEU A 140 25.73 -0.59 11.51
N LYS A 141 25.43 -1.60 12.32
CA LYS A 141 25.88 -2.98 12.18
C LYS A 141 24.74 -3.97 12.39
N ALA A 142 25.05 -5.27 12.23
CA ALA A 142 24.11 -6.35 12.46
C ALA A 142 23.52 -6.35 13.89
N GLU A 143 24.31 -5.96 14.90
CA GLU A 143 23.87 -5.85 16.30
C GLU A 143 22.69 -4.87 16.48
N ASP A 144 22.62 -3.79 15.68
CA ASP A 144 21.55 -2.80 15.76
C ASP A 144 20.21 -3.34 15.18
N ILE A 145 20.30 -4.25 14.21
CA ILE A 145 19.12 -4.97 13.69
C ILE A 145 18.61 -5.95 14.76
N ILE A 146 19.51 -6.66 15.45
CA ILE A 146 19.14 -7.55 16.55
C ILE A 146 18.51 -6.77 17.70
N PHE A 147 19.10 -5.65 18.10
CA PHE A 147 18.50 -4.75 19.10
C PHE A 147 17.09 -4.30 18.71
N THR A 148 16.90 -3.91 17.46
CA THR A 148 15.58 -3.49 16.95
C THR A 148 14.55 -4.62 17.02
N TYR A 149 14.95 -5.85 16.66
CA TYR A 149 14.11 -7.03 16.78
C TYR A 149 13.74 -7.32 18.24
N GLU A 150 14.73 -7.42 19.14
CA GLU A 150 14.54 -7.73 20.56
C GLU A 150 13.61 -6.70 21.23
N ARG A 151 13.81 -5.41 20.92
CA ARG A 151 12.95 -4.33 21.41
C ARG A 151 11.51 -4.47 20.90
N ALA A 152 11.33 -4.80 19.64
CA ALA A 152 10.00 -4.87 19.03
C ALA A 152 9.17 -6.07 19.52
N ILE A 153 9.82 -7.17 19.96
CA ILE A 153 9.12 -8.34 20.53
C ILE A 153 8.98 -8.28 22.05
N ASP A 154 9.64 -7.31 22.71
CA ASP A 154 9.54 -7.15 24.17
C ASP A 154 8.09 -6.78 24.56
N PRO A 155 7.41 -7.59 25.40
CA PRO A 155 6.07 -7.28 25.85
C PRO A 155 5.95 -5.96 26.61
N ASP A 156 7.00 -5.54 27.31
CA ASP A 156 7.02 -4.29 28.09
C ASP A 156 7.15 -3.07 27.16
N PHE A 157 7.76 -3.22 25.99
CA PHE A 157 7.81 -2.19 24.95
C PHE A 157 6.46 -2.06 24.21
N ALA A 158 5.67 -3.13 24.14
CA ALA A 158 4.31 -3.18 23.58
C ALA A 158 4.20 -2.66 22.14
N SER A 159 5.12 -3.07 21.26
CA SER A 159 5.05 -2.73 19.83
C SER A 159 3.77 -3.27 19.18
N PRO A 160 3.02 -2.44 18.45
CA PRO A 160 1.88 -2.92 17.67
C PRO A 160 2.28 -3.85 16.51
N HIS A 161 3.58 -3.98 16.23
CA HIS A 161 4.13 -4.81 15.15
C HIS A 161 4.74 -6.13 15.64
N ALA A 162 4.72 -6.42 16.94
CA ALA A 162 5.29 -7.66 17.49
C ALA A 162 4.73 -8.92 16.82
N ASN A 163 3.46 -8.91 16.43
CA ASN A 163 2.82 -10.02 15.72
C ASN A 163 3.43 -10.31 14.34
N LYS A 164 3.98 -9.30 13.64
CA LYS A 164 4.67 -9.47 12.35
C LYS A 164 5.99 -10.23 12.50
N LEU A 165 6.57 -10.20 13.69
CA LEU A 165 7.84 -10.83 14.06
C LEU A 165 7.66 -12.15 14.80
N ALA A 166 6.42 -12.52 15.14
CA ALA A 166 6.11 -13.70 15.95
C ALA A 166 6.56 -15.03 15.32
N ALA A 167 6.71 -15.08 14.00
CA ALA A 167 7.22 -16.26 13.30
C ALA A 167 8.74 -16.46 13.46
N ILE A 168 9.49 -15.45 13.95
CA ILE A 168 10.95 -15.55 14.12
C ILE A 168 11.26 -16.37 15.37
N THR A 169 11.99 -17.47 15.19
CA THR A 169 12.44 -18.37 16.27
C THR A 169 13.89 -18.11 16.68
N SER A 170 14.70 -17.56 15.77
CA SER A 170 16.09 -17.17 16.02
C SER A 170 16.45 -15.92 15.21
N ALA A 171 17.20 -15.02 15.83
CA ALA A 171 17.82 -13.86 15.20
C ALA A 171 19.32 -13.88 15.58
N GLU A 172 20.18 -14.04 14.59
CA GLU A 172 21.62 -14.24 14.79
C GLU A 172 22.44 -13.24 13.98
N MET A 173 23.63 -12.90 14.47
CA MET A 173 24.62 -12.09 13.77
C MET A 173 25.96 -12.83 13.76
N PRO A 174 26.25 -13.63 12.72
CA PRO A 174 27.53 -14.36 12.62
C PRO A 174 28.75 -13.45 12.58
N ASP A 175 28.58 -12.23 12.07
CA ASP A 175 29.57 -11.16 12.03
C ASP A 175 28.89 -9.77 12.04
N ASP A 176 29.69 -8.69 11.97
CA ASP A 176 29.23 -7.31 12.07
C ASP A 176 28.28 -6.88 10.91
N LEU A 177 28.28 -7.58 9.78
CA LEU A 177 27.53 -7.23 8.59
C LEU A 177 26.46 -8.26 8.18
N THR A 178 26.39 -9.40 8.89
CA THR A 178 25.47 -10.48 8.54
C THR A 178 24.39 -10.64 9.60
N VAL A 179 23.12 -10.58 9.17
CA VAL A 179 21.94 -10.87 10.00
C VAL A 179 21.22 -12.10 9.47
N VAL A 180 20.89 -13.03 10.35
CA VAL A 180 20.17 -14.26 10.01
C VAL A 180 18.90 -14.38 10.85
N PHE A 181 17.74 -14.41 10.20
CA PHE A 181 16.47 -14.73 10.84
C PHE A 181 16.04 -16.13 10.46
N THR A 182 15.68 -16.93 11.46
CA THR A 182 15.06 -18.25 11.25
C THR A 182 13.60 -18.17 11.67
N LEU A 183 12.70 -18.63 10.81
CA LEU A 183 11.26 -18.63 11.05
C LEU A 183 10.77 -20.02 11.48
N GLU A 184 9.68 -20.09 12.24
CA GLU A 184 9.01 -21.34 12.64
C GLU A 184 8.36 -22.05 11.45
N ALA A 185 7.81 -21.27 10.51
CA ALA A 185 7.19 -21.76 9.28
C ALA A 185 7.51 -20.79 8.13
N PRO A 186 7.45 -21.24 6.87
CA PRO A 186 7.65 -20.37 5.73
C PRO A 186 6.65 -19.20 5.75
N PHE A 187 7.15 -17.98 5.53
CA PHE A 187 6.35 -16.77 5.51
C PHE A 187 6.83 -15.86 4.37
N ALA A 188 6.35 -16.11 3.16
CA ALA A 188 6.74 -15.39 1.95
C ALA A 188 6.61 -13.86 2.03
N PRO A 189 5.58 -13.27 2.72
CA PRO A 189 5.47 -11.83 2.88
C PRO A 189 6.53 -11.20 3.81
N PHE A 190 7.36 -11.96 4.52
CA PHE A 190 8.27 -11.48 5.57
C PHE A 190 9.12 -10.27 5.16
N LEU A 191 9.71 -10.30 3.97
CA LEU A 191 10.52 -9.19 3.47
C LEU A 191 9.70 -7.90 3.33
N ALA A 192 8.49 -7.99 2.79
CA ALA A 192 7.60 -6.85 2.57
C ALA A 192 7.06 -6.30 3.89
N VAL A 193 6.51 -7.19 4.75
CA VAL A 193 5.74 -6.75 5.94
C VAL A 193 6.58 -6.49 7.19
N ALA A 194 7.81 -6.99 7.25
CA ALA A 194 8.69 -6.84 8.41
C ALA A 194 9.98 -6.07 8.12
N CYS A 195 10.55 -6.21 6.91
CA CYS A 195 11.90 -5.76 6.58
C CYS A 195 11.95 -4.53 5.67
N SER A 196 10.80 -4.08 5.10
CA SER A 196 10.79 -3.00 4.11
C SER A 196 10.72 -1.61 4.74
N ARG A 197 11.35 -0.65 4.06
CA ARG A 197 11.29 0.78 4.40
C ARG A 197 9.87 1.31 4.24
N GLY A 198 9.33 1.92 5.28
CA GLY A 198 7.96 2.42 5.31
C GLY A 198 6.95 1.41 5.88
N PRO A 199 6.15 0.71 5.06
CA PRO A 199 5.10 -0.20 5.56
C PRO A 199 5.63 -1.35 6.41
N GLY A 200 6.77 -1.94 6.02
CA GLY A 200 7.40 -3.08 6.72
C GLY A 200 8.34 -2.70 7.86
N ARG A 201 8.09 -1.63 8.53
CA ARG A 201 8.94 -0.93 9.53
C ARG A 201 9.30 -1.69 10.81
N ALA A 202 8.81 -2.89 11.00
CA ALA A 202 9.01 -3.64 12.25
C ALA A 202 10.49 -3.90 12.57
N LEU A 203 11.33 -4.11 11.54
CA LEU A 203 12.77 -4.32 11.64
C LEU A 203 13.58 -3.12 11.12
N THR A 204 13.00 -1.93 11.08
CA THR A 204 13.71 -0.70 10.73
C THR A 204 14.68 -0.32 11.86
N PRO A 205 16.00 -0.30 11.64
CA PRO A 205 16.98 -0.07 12.69
C PRO A 205 16.94 1.34 13.23
N VAL A 206 17.14 1.44 14.53
CA VAL A 206 17.31 2.68 15.28
C VAL A 206 18.64 2.64 16.01
N SER A 207 19.24 3.81 16.31
CA SER A 207 20.47 3.88 17.10
C SER A 207 20.22 3.43 18.54
N PRO A 208 20.79 2.30 19.01
CA PRO A 208 20.61 1.84 20.40
C PRO A 208 21.12 2.87 21.39
N ARG A 209 22.29 3.47 21.13
CA ARG A 209 22.87 4.49 21.98
C ARG A 209 21.95 5.71 22.11
N ALA A 210 21.42 6.21 20.99
CA ALA A 210 20.50 7.35 21.04
C ALA A 210 19.23 6.99 21.81
N PHE A 211 18.67 5.80 21.61
CA PHE A 211 17.49 5.32 22.31
C PHE A 211 17.72 5.22 23.83
N GLU A 212 18.88 4.68 24.26
CA GLU A 212 19.24 4.57 25.69
C GLU A 212 19.52 5.93 26.32
N GLU A 213 20.26 6.82 25.64
CA GLU A 213 20.63 8.16 26.18
C GLU A 213 19.41 9.09 26.26
N MET A 214 18.49 9.04 25.31
CA MET A 214 17.32 9.91 25.24
C MET A 214 16.15 9.36 26.07
N GLY A 215 16.03 8.04 26.15
CA GLY A 215 14.85 7.34 26.64
C GLY A 215 13.71 7.31 25.62
N ALA A 216 12.79 6.34 25.79
CA ALA A 216 11.75 6.03 24.81
C ALA A 216 10.84 7.23 24.46
N GLU A 217 10.41 8.01 25.47
CA GLU A 217 9.52 9.15 25.25
C GLU A 217 10.15 10.25 24.40
N GLN A 218 11.43 10.56 24.64
CA GLN A 218 12.14 11.57 23.85
C GLN A 218 12.49 11.03 22.47
N PHE A 219 12.84 9.75 22.36
CA PHE A 219 13.12 9.10 21.07
C PHE A 219 11.87 9.06 20.18
N ASP A 220 10.68 8.84 20.74
CA ASP A 220 9.40 8.89 20.02
C ASP A 220 9.17 10.23 19.30
N LEU A 221 9.71 11.33 19.85
CA LEU A 221 9.50 12.69 19.33
C LEU A 221 10.66 13.19 18.45
N ALA A 222 11.87 12.68 18.66
CA ALA A 222 13.08 13.14 17.97
C ALA A 222 14.03 11.95 17.66
N PRO A 223 13.62 11.04 16.76
CA PRO A 223 14.35 9.80 16.54
C PRO A 223 15.67 10.00 15.80
N VAL A 224 16.58 9.04 15.99
CA VAL A 224 17.85 8.93 15.28
C VAL A 224 17.80 7.70 14.38
N GLY A 225 17.70 7.92 13.07
CA GLY A 225 17.66 6.89 12.03
C GLY A 225 18.94 6.83 11.19
N ALA A 226 18.85 6.13 10.06
CA ALA A 226 19.90 6.00 9.06
C ALA A 226 19.36 6.28 7.62
N GLY A 227 18.29 7.05 7.51
CA GLY A 227 17.69 7.45 6.24
C GLY A 227 18.36 8.68 5.63
N PRO A 228 17.81 9.20 4.51
CA PRO A 228 18.40 10.30 3.76
C PRO A 228 18.38 11.64 4.51
N PHE A 229 17.47 11.83 5.46
CA PHE A 229 17.34 13.09 6.20
C PHE A 229 17.32 12.83 7.71
N SER A 230 18.01 13.68 8.46
CA SER A 230 18.03 13.65 9.93
C SER A 230 16.97 14.58 10.50
N PHE A 231 16.32 14.16 11.58
CA PHE A 231 15.34 14.96 12.30
C PHE A 231 16.02 16.10 13.06
N VAL A 232 15.51 17.34 12.91
CA VAL A 232 15.99 18.53 13.63
C VAL A 232 15.08 18.77 14.83
N ALA A 233 15.59 18.49 16.03
CA ALA A 233 14.78 18.56 17.25
C ALA A 233 14.46 20.01 17.70
N GLU A 234 15.30 20.99 17.34
CA GLU A 234 15.12 22.39 17.73
C GLU A 234 13.88 22.99 17.05
N GLY A 235 12.89 23.40 17.85
CA GLY A 235 11.65 24.01 17.36
C GLY A 235 10.65 23.02 16.79
N ALA A 236 10.90 21.70 16.85
CA ALA A 236 9.99 20.71 16.34
C ALA A 236 8.72 20.58 17.18
N ASP A 237 7.58 20.51 16.49
CA ASP A 237 6.26 20.21 17.06
C ASP A 237 5.49 19.31 16.11
N LEU A 238 5.27 18.05 16.53
CA LEU A 238 4.60 17.03 15.73
C LEU A 238 3.10 17.30 15.48
N SER A 239 2.56 18.40 16.02
CA SER A 239 1.20 18.88 15.75
C SER A 239 1.14 20.08 14.79
N SER A 240 2.26 20.75 14.54
CA SER A 240 2.31 21.93 13.66
C SER A 240 3.35 21.85 12.57
N GLY A 241 4.54 21.30 12.86
CA GLY A 241 5.61 21.13 11.89
C GLY A 241 6.99 20.89 12.50
N PHE A 242 7.91 20.45 11.66
CA PHE A 242 9.30 20.16 12.02
C PHE A 242 10.19 20.18 10.78
N GLN A 243 11.49 20.13 11.00
CA GLN A 243 12.49 20.17 9.92
C GLN A 243 13.25 18.84 9.86
N LEU A 244 13.64 18.49 8.62
CA LEU A 244 14.52 17.40 8.31
C LEU A 244 15.72 17.96 7.53
N ALA A 245 16.94 17.70 7.98
CA ALA A 245 18.18 18.15 7.32
C ALA A 245 18.80 16.99 6.52
N ALA A 246 19.34 17.29 5.35
CA ALA A 246 20.04 16.29 4.53
C ALA A 246 21.17 15.62 5.32
N PHE A 247 21.25 14.30 5.23
CA PHE A 247 22.30 13.53 5.88
C PHE A 247 23.45 13.25 4.89
N ASP A 248 24.62 13.88 5.16
CA ASP A 248 25.81 13.72 4.32
C ASP A 248 26.35 12.28 4.31
N GLY A 249 26.09 11.52 5.39
CA GLY A 249 26.50 10.11 5.54
C GLY A 249 25.53 9.10 4.98
N TYR A 250 24.49 9.52 4.26
CA TYR A 250 23.54 8.59 3.66
C TYR A 250 24.23 7.65 2.65
N TYR A 251 24.03 6.36 2.81
CA TYR A 251 24.76 5.32 2.06
C TYR A 251 24.60 5.42 0.53
N ASN A 252 23.44 5.91 0.07
CA ASN A 252 23.15 6.07 -1.36
C ASN A 252 23.51 7.46 -1.91
N GLY A 253 24.34 8.21 -1.18
CA GLY A 253 24.77 9.56 -1.49
C GLY A 253 23.86 10.61 -0.84
N ARG A 254 24.46 11.78 -0.54
CA ARG A 254 23.71 12.90 0.05
C ARG A 254 22.51 13.28 -0.80
N PRO A 255 21.31 13.48 -0.21
CA PRO A 255 20.15 14.02 -0.90
C PRO A 255 20.47 15.35 -1.62
N PHE A 256 19.77 15.64 -2.71
CA PHE A 256 19.97 16.90 -3.44
C PHE A 256 19.48 18.12 -2.66
N LEU A 257 18.37 17.98 -1.91
CA LEU A 257 17.86 19.03 -1.01
C LEU A 257 18.78 19.20 0.19
N ASP A 258 18.86 20.42 0.73
CA ASP A 258 19.50 20.66 2.04
C ASP A 258 18.56 20.35 3.19
N GLN A 259 17.26 20.61 2.99
CA GLN A 259 16.26 20.57 4.06
C GLN A 259 14.87 20.26 3.52
N ILE A 260 14.04 19.64 4.36
CA ILE A 260 12.60 19.51 4.17
C ILE A 260 11.93 20.18 5.37
N ASP A 261 11.09 21.20 5.13
CA ASP A 261 10.25 21.84 6.13
C ASP A 261 8.85 21.19 6.09
N VAL A 262 8.56 20.33 7.06
CA VAL A 262 7.27 19.64 7.16
C VAL A 262 6.28 20.55 7.88
N THR A 263 5.17 20.88 7.22
CA THR A 263 4.04 21.61 7.80
C THR A 263 2.84 20.68 7.95
N ILE A 264 2.30 20.55 9.15
CA ILE A 264 1.11 19.76 9.43
C ILE A 264 -0.14 20.58 9.07
N ILE A 265 -0.94 20.09 8.12
CA ILE A 265 -2.14 20.78 7.65
C ILE A 265 -3.32 19.81 7.68
N ALA A 266 -4.09 19.83 8.78
CA ALA A 266 -5.20 18.90 9.00
C ALA A 266 -6.34 19.10 7.99
N GLU A 267 -6.77 20.35 7.77
CA GLU A 267 -7.93 20.67 6.96
C GLU A 267 -7.68 20.51 5.46
N PRO A 268 -8.49 19.71 4.74
CA PRO A 268 -8.32 19.46 3.31
C PRO A 268 -8.30 20.73 2.45
N SER A 269 -9.20 21.70 2.72
CA SER A 269 -9.26 22.96 1.98
C SER A 269 -8.02 23.84 2.20
N SER A 270 -7.44 23.80 3.40
CA SER A 270 -6.21 24.53 3.72
C SER A 270 -5.00 23.94 2.99
N ARG A 271 -4.93 22.59 2.84
CA ARG A 271 -3.89 21.95 2.02
C ARG A 271 -3.94 22.41 0.57
N ILE A 272 -5.14 22.39 -0.04
CA ILE A 272 -5.33 22.85 -1.42
C ILE A 272 -4.85 24.30 -1.57
N SER A 273 -5.32 25.20 -0.68
CA SER A 273 -4.95 26.60 -0.72
C SER A 273 -3.45 26.85 -0.52
N ALA A 274 -2.80 26.09 0.38
CA ALA A 274 -1.37 26.22 0.65
C ALA A 274 -0.52 25.84 -0.58
N LEU A 275 -0.91 24.79 -1.32
CA LEU A 275 -0.22 24.42 -2.55
C LEU A 275 -0.44 25.44 -3.67
N GLU A 276 -1.67 25.95 -3.84
CA GLU A 276 -1.97 26.98 -4.86
C GLU A 276 -1.28 28.32 -4.57
N ALA A 277 -1.17 28.69 -3.29
CA ALA A 277 -0.49 29.92 -2.89
C ALA A 277 1.05 29.81 -2.96
N GLY A 278 1.59 28.59 -3.05
CA GLY A 278 3.02 28.34 -2.96
C GLY A 278 3.58 28.42 -1.52
N ASP A 279 2.71 28.32 -0.51
CA ASP A 279 3.12 28.22 0.90
C ASP A 279 3.78 26.84 1.17
N VAL A 280 3.39 25.83 0.42
CA VAL A 280 4.07 24.54 0.33
C VAL A 280 4.43 24.21 -1.13
N ASP A 281 5.57 23.56 -1.33
CA ASP A 281 6.05 23.14 -2.66
C ASP A 281 5.43 21.80 -3.08
N MET A 282 5.08 20.96 -2.10
CA MET A 282 4.57 19.60 -2.33
C MET A 282 3.58 19.22 -1.22
N LEU A 283 2.50 18.54 -1.60
CA LEU A 283 1.59 17.86 -0.68
C LEU A 283 1.85 16.35 -0.72
N ASP A 284 1.89 15.74 0.45
CA ASP A 284 1.93 14.27 0.59
C ASP A 284 0.75 13.62 -0.14
N ILE A 285 -0.46 13.98 0.27
CA ILE A 285 -1.70 13.52 -0.35
C ILE A 285 -2.56 14.73 -0.70
N VAL A 286 -2.90 14.86 -1.97
CA VAL A 286 -3.87 15.84 -2.44
C VAL A 286 -5.26 15.38 -2.04
N PRO A 287 -6.04 16.20 -1.30
CA PRO A 287 -7.43 15.87 -0.99
C PRO A 287 -8.25 15.67 -2.26
N ALA A 288 -9.07 14.62 -2.30
CA ALA A 288 -9.86 14.26 -3.48
C ALA A 288 -10.71 15.44 -4.01
N ILE A 289 -11.28 16.24 -3.11
CA ILE A 289 -12.07 17.42 -3.45
C ILE A 289 -11.29 18.48 -4.25
N GLY A 290 -9.95 18.53 -4.09
CA GLY A 290 -9.09 19.52 -4.75
C GLY A 290 -8.46 19.04 -6.06
N VAL A 291 -8.52 17.75 -6.36
CA VAL A 291 -7.78 17.19 -7.50
C VAL A 291 -8.18 17.85 -8.82
N ALA A 292 -9.48 17.96 -9.10
CA ALA A 292 -9.95 18.59 -10.35
C ALA A 292 -9.51 20.06 -10.48
N GLN A 293 -9.57 20.82 -9.38
CA GLN A 293 -9.13 22.21 -9.33
C GLN A 293 -7.63 22.36 -9.57
N LEU A 294 -6.82 21.56 -8.87
CA LEU A 294 -5.36 21.63 -8.95
C LEU A 294 -4.83 21.13 -10.31
N GLN A 295 -5.54 20.20 -10.97
CA GLN A 295 -5.18 19.73 -12.32
C GLN A 295 -5.30 20.84 -13.39
N GLU A 296 -6.15 21.84 -13.18
CA GLU A 296 -6.30 22.98 -14.09
C GLU A 296 -5.19 24.03 -13.89
N ASN A 297 -4.44 23.98 -12.79
CA ASN A 297 -3.38 24.93 -12.51
C ASN A 297 -2.11 24.58 -13.31
N PRO A 298 -1.65 25.47 -14.24
CA PRO A 298 -0.51 25.20 -15.10
C PRO A 298 0.84 25.19 -14.36
N ASP A 299 0.90 25.72 -13.13
CA ASP A 299 2.13 25.82 -12.33
C ASP A 299 2.33 24.61 -11.41
N LEU A 300 1.35 23.69 -11.39
CA LEU A 300 1.35 22.48 -10.56
C LEU A 300 1.44 21.21 -11.42
N THR A 301 2.02 20.19 -10.83
CA THR A 301 2.02 18.82 -11.33
C THR A 301 1.34 17.91 -10.32
N LEU A 302 0.35 17.13 -10.79
CA LEU A 302 -0.27 16.06 -10.01
C LEU A 302 0.16 14.71 -10.58
N VAL A 303 0.64 13.84 -9.68
CA VAL A 303 0.97 12.45 -9.99
C VAL A 303 -0.02 11.56 -9.29
N GLN A 304 -0.67 10.70 -10.06
CA GLN A 304 -1.60 9.69 -9.55
C GLN A 304 -1.03 8.30 -9.79
N SER A 305 -1.05 7.47 -8.76
CA SER A 305 -0.71 6.06 -8.82
C SER A 305 -1.80 5.21 -8.17
N PRO A 306 -1.99 3.96 -8.61
CA PRO A 306 -2.86 3.05 -7.88
C PRO A 306 -2.39 2.92 -6.42
N GLY A 307 -3.30 3.06 -5.47
CA GLY A 307 -3.01 2.76 -4.06
C GLY A 307 -2.97 1.25 -3.82
N THR A 308 -2.47 0.85 -2.66
CA THR A 308 -2.41 -0.56 -2.23
C THR A 308 -3.66 -0.98 -1.45
N SER A 309 -4.57 -0.06 -1.23
CA SER A 309 -5.72 -0.19 -0.34
C SER A 309 -7.01 -0.53 -1.10
N TRP A 310 -7.93 -1.18 -0.41
CA TRP A 310 -9.29 -1.41 -0.90
C TRP A 310 -10.33 -1.07 0.18
N LEU A 311 -11.53 -0.68 -0.24
CA LEU A 311 -12.68 -0.46 0.64
C LEU A 311 -13.86 -1.32 0.21
N GLY A 312 -14.61 -1.81 1.21
CA GLY A 312 -15.84 -2.58 1.03
C GLY A 312 -16.87 -2.31 2.10
N LEU A 313 -18.09 -2.80 1.87
CA LEU A 313 -19.15 -2.88 2.85
C LEU A 313 -19.17 -4.31 3.38
N ALA A 314 -18.69 -4.52 4.61
CA ALA A 314 -18.80 -5.81 5.29
C ALA A 314 -20.18 -5.96 5.94
N MET A 315 -20.75 -7.15 5.79
CA MET A 315 -22.01 -7.54 6.43
C MET A 315 -21.71 -8.58 7.51
N ASN A 316 -22.27 -8.42 8.70
CA ASN A 316 -21.99 -9.31 9.84
C ASN A 316 -22.75 -10.62 9.70
N TRP A 317 -22.05 -11.71 9.41
CA TRP A 317 -22.62 -13.04 9.20
C TRP A 317 -23.22 -13.67 10.48
N ALA A 318 -22.86 -13.16 11.65
CA ALA A 318 -23.47 -13.59 12.90
C ALA A 318 -24.86 -12.96 13.15
N ARG A 319 -25.30 -12.04 12.28
CA ARG A 319 -26.56 -11.30 12.42
C ARG A 319 -27.50 -11.59 11.25
N PRO A 320 -28.55 -12.43 11.45
CA PRO A 320 -29.57 -12.62 10.43
C PRO A 320 -30.22 -11.30 10.02
N PRO A 321 -30.55 -11.09 8.73
CA PRO A 321 -30.50 -12.08 7.64
C PRO A 321 -29.17 -12.15 6.87
N TRP A 322 -28.08 -11.53 7.37
CA TRP A 322 -26.80 -11.41 6.66
C TRP A 322 -25.95 -12.69 6.69
N ASP A 323 -26.39 -13.72 7.42
CA ASP A 323 -25.93 -15.11 7.32
C ASP A 323 -26.35 -15.77 5.99
N ASN A 324 -27.42 -15.28 5.33
CA ASN A 324 -27.89 -15.77 4.04
C ASN A 324 -27.03 -15.22 2.87
N PRO A 325 -26.40 -16.08 2.04
CA PRO A 325 -25.59 -15.64 0.91
C PRO A 325 -26.39 -14.87 -0.15
N GLU A 326 -27.68 -15.21 -0.39
CA GLU A 326 -28.52 -14.47 -1.33
C GLU A 326 -28.77 -13.04 -0.85
N ALA A 327 -28.92 -12.83 0.46
CA ALA A 327 -29.09 -11.51 1.04
C ALA A 327 -27.85 -10.63 0.82
N ARG A 328 -26.66 -11.20 1.04
CA ARG A 328 -25.41 -10.47 0.82
C ARG A 328 -25.16 -10.16 -0.66
N MET A 329 -25.43 -11.14 -1.53
CA MET A 329 -25.28 -10.97 -2.98
C MET A 329 -26.27 -9.92 -3.52
N ALA A 330 -27.51 -9.88 -3.00
CA ALA A 330 -28.48 -8.85 -3.35
C ALA A 330 -27.95 -7.44 -3.06
N VAL A 331 -27.39 -7.23 -1.87
CA VAL A 331 -26.76 -5.95 -1.48
C VAL A 331 -25.59 -5.61 -2.40
N ALA A 332 -24.68 -6.56 -2.65
CA ALA A 332 -23.50 -6.32 -3.47
C ALA A 332 -23.85 -5.96 -4.93
N LYS A 333 -24.85 -6.63 -5.51
CA LYS A 333 -25.33 -6.38 -6.89
C LYS A 333 -26.15 -5.09 -7.03
N ALA A 334 -26.71 -4.57 -5.94
CA ALA A 334 -27.48 -3.32 -5.97
C ALA A 334 -26.60 -2.07 -5.91
N ILE A 335 -25.33 -2.20 -5.54
CA ILE A 335 -24.41 -1.07 -5.45
C ILE A 335 -23.76 -0.80 -6.81
N ASN A 336 -24.12 0.32 -7.41
CA ASN A 336 -23.45 0.86 -8.59
C ASN A 336 -22.16 1.58 -8.15
N ARG A 337 -21.03 0.90 -8.35
CA ARG A 337 -19.70 1.36 -7.90
C ARG A 337 -19.24 2.60 -8.65
N GLU A 338 -19.55 2.69 -9.94
CA GLU A 338 -19.19 3.85 -10.78
C GLU A 338 -19.91 5.11 -10.29
N ASP A 339 -21.23 5.00 -10.06
CA ASP A 339 -22.03 6.10 -9.51
C ASP A 339 -21.57 6.49 -8.10
N LEU A 340 -21.27 5.51 -7.23
CA LEU A 340 -20.68 5.73 -5.90
C LEU A 340 -19.39 6.55 -5.99
N ILE A 341 -18.46 6.12 -6.86
CA ILE A 341 -17.16 6.77 -7.04
C ILE A 341 -17.33 8.18 -7.58
N GLN A 342 -18.17 8.38 -8.58
CA GLN A 342 -18.43 9.71 -9.15
C GLN A 342 -19.06 10.65 -8.13
N THR A 343 -20.06 10.16 -7.38
CA THR A 343 -20.86 11.00 -6.48
C THR A 343 -20.17 11.29 -5.14
N ALA A 344 -19.57 10.25 -4.53
CA ALA A 344 -18.99 10.36 -3.20
C ALA A 344 -17.49 10.64 -3.21
N MET A 345 -16.74 10.13 -4.22
CA MET A 345 -15.28 10.09 -4.24
C MET A 345 -14.66 10.90 -5.38
N PHE A 346 -15.43 11.80 -6.01
CA PHE A 346 -14.98 12.73 -7.06
C PHE A 346 -14.37 12.03 -8.30
N GLY A 347 -14.73 10.78 -8.56
CA GLY A 347 -14.26 10.02 -9.72
C GLY A 347 -12.83 9.49 -9.63
N LEU A 348 -12.17 9.58 -8.48
CA LEU A 348 -10.74 9.22 -8.35
C LEU A 348 -10.48 7.72 -8.16
N PRO A 349 -11.13 7.01 -7.20
CA PRO A 349 -10.90 5.60 -6.99
C PRO A 349 -11.24 4.74 -8.22
N THR A 350 -10.67 3.55 -8.26
CA THR A 350 -11.00 2.54 -9.27
C THR A 350 -12.05 1.56 -8.70
N PRO A 351 -13.12 1.22 -9.44
CA PRO A 351 -14.07 0.22 -8.98
C PRO A 351 -13.38 -1.09 -8.60
N SER A 352 -13.72 -1.65 -7.44
CA SER A 352 -13.12 -2.89 -6.96
C SER A 352 -14.00 -4.09 -7.27
N ILE A 353 -13.35 -5.19 -7.67
CA ILE A 353 -13.91 -6.53 -7.80
C ILE A 353 -13.34 -7.50 -6.76
N GLY A 354 -12.50 -7.05 -5.85
CA GLY A 354 -11.86 -7.90 -4.85
C GLY A 354 -10.86 -7.14 -3.98
N ALA A 355 -10.11 -7.86 -3.18
CA ALA A 355 -9.19 -7.29 -2.21
C ALA A 355 -7.77 -7.04 -2.75
N ILE A 356 -7.47 -7.40 -4.01
CA ILE A 356 -6.16 -7.14 -4.60
C ILE A 356 -6.20 -5.81 -5.34
N ALA A 357 -5.46 -4.83 -4.82
CA ALA A 357 -5.37 -3.52 -5.42
C ALA A 357 -4.50 -3.51 -6.69
N PRO A 358 -4.79 -2.64 -7.68
CA PRO A 358 -4.03 -2.56 -8.94
C PRO A 358 -2.53 -2.23 -8.76
N ALA A 359 -2.12 -1.68 -7.63
CA ALA A 359 -0.72 -1.45 -7.30
C ALA A 359 0.09 -2.77 -7.24
N PHE A 360 -0.55 -3.87 -6.84
CA PHE A 360 0.05 -5.21 -6.85
C PHE A 360 -0.10 -5.86 -8.23
N ALA A 361 0.48 -5.26 -9.27
CA ALA A 361 0.31 -5.66 -10.66
C ALA A 361 0.57 -7.15 -10.93
N TRP A 362 1.44 -7.80 -10.11
CA TRP A 362 1.77 -9.21 -10.24
C TRP A 362 0.62 -10.16 -9.81
N ALA A 363 -0.30 -9.69 -8.96
CA ALA A 363 -1.42 -10.48 -8.44
C ALA A 363 -2.79 -9.93 -8.86
N TYR A 364 -2.85 -8.70 -9.41
CA TYR A 364 -4.09 -8.06 -9.80
C TYR A 364 -4.67 -8.66 -11.09
N ILE A 365 -5.96 -8.96 -11.09
CA ILE A 365 -6.70 -9.32 -12.30
C ILE A 365 -7.64 -8.17 -12.66
N PRO A 366 -7.52 -7.60 -13.87
CA PRO A 366 -8.49 -6.64 -14.37
C PRO A 366 -9.92 -7.23 -14.46
N PRO A 367 -10.96 -6.42 -14.22
CA PRO A 367 -12.36 -6.89 -14.21
C PRO A 367 -12.83 -7.56 -15.52
N ASP A 368 -12.23 -7.22 -16.64
CA ASP A 368 -12.54 -7.79 -17.97
C ASP A 368 -11.89 -9.17 -18.20
N GLN A 369 -11.03 -9.61 -17.29
CA GLN A 369 -10.30 -10.89 -17.39
C GLN A 369 -10.78 -11.94 -16.38
N THR A 370 -11.81 -11.64 -15.58
CA THR A 370 -12.37 -12.56 -14.58
C THR A 370 -13.87 -12.44 -14.47
N GLU A 371 -14.50 -13.43 -13.85
CA GLU A 371 -15.89 -13.33 -13.45
C GLU A 371 -16.05 -12.29 -12.36
N THR A 372 -17.13 -11.51 -12.44
CA THR A 372 -17.47 -10.46 -11.47
C THR A 372 -18.85 -10.70 -10.87
N PRO A 373 -19.02 -11.71 -9.99
CA PRO A 373 -20.33 -12.09 -9.44
C PRO A 373 -21.06 -10.93 -8.76
N GLN A 374 -20.30 -10.00 -8.16
CA GLN A 374 -20.83 -8.81 -7.50
C GLN A 374 -21.06 -7.62 -8.46
N ALA A 375 -20.94 -7.80 -9.78
CA ALA A 375 -21.20 -6.73 -10.74
C ALA A 375 -22.62 -6.16 -10.56
N PHE A 376 -22.77 -4.84 -10.75
CA PHE A 376 -24.05 -4.15 -10.62
C PHE A 376 -25.11 -4.76 -11.54
N ASN A 377 -26.21 -5.22 -10.97
CA ASN A 377 -27.38 -5.74 -11.67
C ASN A 377 -28.62 -5.59 -10.77
N LEU A 378 -29.31 -4.48 -10.93
CA LEU A 378 -30.43 -4.13 -10.03
C LEU A 378 -31.62 -5.11 -10.14
N ASP A 379 -31.90 -5.64 -11.33
CA ASP A 379 -33.02 -6.57 -11.51
C ASP A 379 -32.74 -7.91 -10.81
N GLU A 380 -31.54 -8.44 -10.95
CA GLU A 380 -31.08 -9.63 -10.23
C GLU A 380 -31.04 -9.39 -8.71
N ALA A 381 -30.53 -8.23 -8.30
CA ALA A 381 -30.47 -7.83 -6.91
C ALA A 381 -31.87 -7.82 -6.26
N LYS A 382 -32.90 -7.30 -6.95
CA LYS A 382 -34.29 -7.30 -6.49
C LYS A 382 -34.85 -8.72 -6.34
N ALA A 383 -34.59 -9.57 -7.32
CA ALA A 383 -35.04 -10.96 -7.26
C ALA A 383 -34.41 -11.73 -6.08
N LEU A 384 -33.09 -11.51 -5.84
CA LEU A 384 -32.38 -12.09 -4.71
C LEU A 384 -32.89 -11.52 -3.36
N ALA A 385 -33.18 -10.23 -3.29
CA ALA A 385 -33.71 -9.58 -2.09
C ALA A 385 -35.10 -10.12 -1.69
N GLU A 386 -35.97 -10.35 -2.68
CA GLU A 386 -37.27 -10.98 -2.48
C GLU A 386 -37.12 -12.44 -2.04
N SER A 387 -36.26 -13.24 -2.70
CA SER A 387 -35.96 -14.62 -2.35
C SER A 387 -35.40 -14.76 -0.93
N ALA A 388 -34.45 -13.90 -0.58
CA ALA A 388 -33.83 -13.87 0.74
C ALA A 388 -34.73 -13.28 1.83
N GLY A 389 -35.86 -12.66 1.47
CA GLY A 389 -36.81 -12.07 2.41
C GLY A 389 -36.29 -10.83 3.12
N ILE A 390 -35.39 -10.08 2.51
CA ILE A 390 -34.78 -8.89 3.12
C ILE A 390 -35.52 -7.58 2.82
N VAL A 391 -36.53 -7.59 1.97
CA VAL A 391 -37.35 -6.40 1.68
C VAL A 391 -37.97 -5.87 2.97
N GLY A 392 -37.75 -4.58 3.25
CA GLY A 392 -38.20 -3.93 4.49
C GLY A 392 -37.22 -4.07 5.67
N ALA A 393 -36.06 -4.73 5.50
CA ALA A 393 -35.03 -4.76 6.53
C ALA A 393 -34.41 -3.37 6.76
N GLN A 394 -33.98 -3.13 8.02
CA GLN A 394 -33.44 -1.84 8.49
C GLN A 394 -32.01 -2.01 9.03
N PRO A 395 -31.04 -2.39 8.21
CA PRO A 395 -29.66 -2.50 8.67
C PRO A 395 -29.04 -1.12 8.95
N THR A 396 -28.05 -1.10 9.84
CA THR A 396 -27.28 0.10 10.14
C THR A 396 -25.86 -0.03 9.55
N ILE A 397 -25.44 0.93 8.71
CA ILE A 397 -24.05 1.10 8.31
C ILE A 397 -23.33 1.87 9.40
N MET A 398 -22.38 1.23 10.06
CA MET A 398 -21.45 1.86 10.98
C MET A 398 -20.24 2.40 10.20
N GLY A 399 -19.90 3.68 10.40
CA GLY A 399 -18.77 4.34 9.76
C GLY A 399 -18.20 5.47 10.61
N THR A 400 -17.10 6.04 10.13
CA THR A 400 -16.52 7.28 10.66
C THR A 400 -17.10 8.50 9.91
N PRO A 401 -16.83 9.75 10.34
CA PRO A 401 -17.22 10.93 9.58
C PRO A 401 -16.72 10.95 8.12
N ASP A 402 -15.56 10.34 7.84
CA ASP A 402 -15.00 10.25 6.49
C ASP A 402 -15.82 9.33 5.58
N ASP A 403 -16.56 8.38 6.16
CA ASP A 403 -17.41 7.43 5.45
C ASP A 403 -18.82 7.97 5.14
N GLN A 404 -19.15 9.18 5.59
CA GLN A 404 -20.49 9.77 5.47
C GLN A 404 -21.01 9.75 4.03
N ARG A 405 -20.23 10.26 3.09
CA ARG A 405 -20.64 10.37 1.68
C ARG A 405 -20.85 9.01 1.02
N PRO A 406 -19.89 8.06 1.09
CA PRO A 406 -20.11 6.71 0.59
C PRO A 406 -21.33 6.04 1.22
N ALA A 407 -21.52 6.14 2.54
CA ALA A 407 -22.66 5.56 3.24
C ALA A 407 -24.01 6.13 2.75
N GLU A 408 -24.08 7.44 2.50
CA GLU A 408 -25.30 8.08 1.98
C GLU A 408 -25.64 7.62 0.56
N VAL A 409 -24.64 7.47 -0.32
CA VAL A 409 -24.86 6.97 -1.68
C VAL A 409 -25.33 5.51 -1.62
N ILE A 410 -24.67 4.67 -0.83
CA ILE A 410 -25.05 3.26 -0.65
C ILE A 410 -26.49 3.16 -0.11
N ARG A 411 -26.81 3.90 0.95
CA ARG A 411 -28.17 3.95 1.49
C ARG A 411 -29.21 4.30 0.40
N ASN A 412 -28.92 5.31 -0.39
CA ASN A 412 -29.84 5.76 -1.44
C ASN A 412 -30.04 4.68 -2.52
N GLN A 413 -28.97 4.02 -2.97
CA GLN A 413 -29.04 2.92 -3.95
C GLN A 413 -29.80 1.71 -3.41
N LEU A 414 -29.65 1.39 -2.13
CA LEU A 414 -30.31 0.23 -1.52
C LEU A 414 -31.81 0.44 -1.22
N THR A 415 -32.32 1.69 -1.31
CA THR A 415 -33.77 1.92 -1.28
C THR A 415 -34.49 1.26 -2.45
N ASP A 416 -33.80 1.06 -3.58
CA ASP A 416 -34.34 0.33 -4.73
C ASP A 416 -34.57 -1.17 -4.47
N LEU A 417 -33.93 -1.75 -3.43
CA LEU A 417 -34.23 -3.09 -2.92
C LEU A 417 -35.34 -3.10 -1.87
N GLY A 418 -35.88 -1.95 -1.51
CA GLY A 418 -36.84 -1.80 -0.41
C GLY A 418 -36.22 -1.91 0.98
N LEU A 419 -34.91 -1.67 1.12
CA LEU A 419 -34.23 -1.59 2.42
C LEU A 419 -34.37 -0.17 3.00
N ASP A 420 -34.50 -0.06 4.34
CA ASP A 420 -34.47 1.21 5.07
C ASP A 420 -33.16 1.33 5.85
N VAL A 421 -32.08 1.59 5.13
CA VAL A 421 -30.71 1.62 5.68
C VAL A 421 -30.49 2.83 6.57
N GLN A 422 -30.03 2.60 7.79
CA GLN A 422 -29.62 3.63 8.74
C GLN A 422 -28.11 3.87 8.67
N ILE A 423 -27.66 5.06 9.07
CA ILE A 423 -26.21 5.41 9.14
C ILE A 423 -25.90 5.83 10.56
N GLU A 424 -24.91 5.20 11.16
CA GLU A 424 -24.37 5.55 12.47
C GLU A 424 -22.91 6.01 12.32
N GLN A 425 -22.62 7.23 12.73
CA GLN A 425 -21.27 7.78 12.73
C GLN A 425 -20.63 7.72 14.11
N LEU A 426 -19.43 7.22 14.19
CA LEU A 426 -18.66 7.10 15.42
C LEU A 426 -17.29 7.79 15.28
N GLN A 427 -16.80 8.31 16.40
CA GLN A 427 -15.40 8.72 16.46
C GLN A 427 -14.50 7.47 16.35
N GLN A 428 -13.31 7.63 15.77
CA GLN A 428 -12.40 6.54 15.41
C GLN A 428 -12.18 5.51 16.53
N ALA A 429 -12.03 5.95 17.78
CA ALA A 429 -11.79 5.05 18.91
C ALA A 429 -13.01 4.15 19.20
N ALA A 430 -14.21 4.71 19.22
CA ALA A 430 -15.44 3.96 19.41
C ALA A 430 -15.77 3.05 18.22
N TRP A 431 -15.46 3.52 17.01
CA TRP A 431 -15.58 2.72 15.79
C TRP A 431 -14.66 1.48 15.86
N ASN A 432 -13.38 1.66 16.23
CA ASN A 432 -12.42 0.56 16.38
C ASN A 432 -12.86 -0.47 17.43
N GLU A 433 -13.33 0.00 18.58
CA GLU A 433 -13.81 -0.87 19.67
C GLU A 433 -14.97 -1.76 19.19
N ARG A 434 -15.99 -1.15 18.57
CA ARG A 434 -17.17 -1.90 18.08
C ARG A 434 -16.84 -2.78 16.88
N TRP A 435 -15.98 -2.30 15.97
CA TRP A 435 -15.50 -3.11 14.85
C TRP A 435 -14.85 -4.40 15.31
N LEU A 436 -13.86 -4.32 16.20
CA LEU A 436 -13.14 -5.51 16.70
C LEU A 436 -14.04 -6.43 17.52
N ALA A 437 -15.03 -5.88 18.24
CA ALA A 437 -16.03 -6.65 18.95
C ALA A 437 -17.07 -7.34 18.04
N GLY A 438 -17.17 -6.95 16.76
CA GLY A 438 -18.23 -7.41 15.85
C GLY A 438 -19.61 -6.86 16.23
N ASP A 439 -19.68 -5.70 16.88
CA ASP A 439 -20.93 -5.07 17.32
C ASP A 439 -21.48 -4.08 16.29
N TYR A 440 -21.91 -4.60 15.15
CA TYR A 440 -22.53 -3.86 14.05
C TYR A 440 -23.35 -4.78 13.15
N ASP A 441 -24.27 -4.23 12.35
CA ASP A 441 -24.91 -4.96 11.26
C ASP A 441 -24.03 -4.93 10.02
N TRP A 442 -23.69 -3.72 9.56
CA TRP A 442 -22.80 -3.46 8.44
C TRP A 442 -21.73 -2.45 8.82
N ILE A 443 -20.58 -2.54 8.18
CA ILE A 443 -19.47 -1.61 8.41
C ILE A 443 -18.79 -1.27 7.08
N LEU A 444 -18.45 0.00 6.88
CA LEU A 444 -17.51 0.42 5.85
C LEU A 444 -16.09 0.24 6.40
N ASN A 445 -15.37 -0.70 5.83
CA ASN A 445 -13.96 -0.94 6.16
C ASN A 445 -13.22 -1.59 5.00
N GLY A 446 -11.92 -1.75 5.16
CA GLY A 446 -11.05 -2.37 4.18
C GLY A 446 -9.60 -2.32 4.63
N SER A 447 -8.70 -2.75 3.78
CA SER A 447 -7.27 -2.71 4.04
C SER A 447 -6.67 -1.36 3.65
N VAL A 448 -5.64 -0.91 4.35
CA VAL A 448 -4.99 0.39 4.15
C VAL A 448 -3.48 0.26 4.18
N ALA A 449 -2.82 0.79 3.15
CA ALA A 449 -1.35 0.85 3.04
C ALA A 449 -0.69 -0.53 3.15
N ASP A 450 -1.21 -1.50 2.42
CA ASP A 450 -0.67 -2.86 2.42
C ASP A 450 0.73 -2.89 1.80
N ALA A 451 1.63 -3.63 2.43
CA ALA A 451 2.97 -3.89 1.90
C ALA A 451 3.00 -5.12 0.96
N ASP A 452 2.04 -6.01 1.14
CA ASP A 452 1.85 -7.25 0.36
C ASP A 452 0.35 -7.57 0.35
N PRO A 453 -0.20 -8.22 -0.69
CA PRO A 453 -1.60 -8.68 -0.69
C PRO A 453 -1.99 -9.51 0.53
N ASP A 454 -1.04 -10.15 1.21
CA ASP A 454 -1.27 -10.89 2.45
C ASP A 454 -1.88 -10.03 3.56
N ASP A 455 -1.44 -8.78 3.71
CA ASP A 455 -1.97 -7.88 4.75
C ASP A 455 -3.49 -7.71 4.62
N GLY A 456 -3.97 -7.47 3.39
CA GLY A 456 -5.39 -7.30 3.10
C GLY A 456 -6.18 -8.61 3.08
N HIS A 457 -5.56 -9.76 2.82
CA HIS A 457 -6.26 -11.02 2.71
C HIS A 457 -6.28 -11.80 4.02
N TRP A 458 -5.12 -12.00 4.64
CA TRP A 458 -5.02 -12.76 5.88
C TRP A 458 -5.84 -12.13 7.01
N ASN A 459 -5.67 -10.84 7.22
CA ASN A 459 -6.33 -10.17 8.34
C ASN A 459 -7.86 -10.18 8.22
N PHE A 460 -8.40 -10.11 6.99
CA PHE A 460 -9.83 -10.01 6.74
C PHE A 460 -10.50 -11.36 6.44
N PHE A 461 -9.86 -12.26 5.67
CA PHE A 461 -10.55 -13.44 5.11
C PHE A 461 -10.10 -14.77 5.71
N PHE A 462 -8.99 -14.82 6.46
CA PHE A 462 -8.68 -16.00 7.25
C PHE A 462 -9.71 -16.15 8.37
N SER A 463 -10.22 -17.38 8.61
CA SER A 463 -11.30 -17.59 9.59
C SER A 463 -10.95 -17.09 10.99
N GLU A 464 -9.67 -17.16 11.39
CA GLU A 464 -9.13 -16.64 12.65
C GLU A 464 -8.40 -15.30 12.47
N GLY A 465 -8.56 -14.63 11.32
CA GLY A 465 -7.95 -13.35 11.03
C GLY A 465 -8.35 -12.27 12.04
N PRO A 466 -7.41 -11.43 12.50
CA PRO A 466 -7.65 -10.47 13.59
C PRO A 466 -8.70 -9.41 13.24
N TRP A 467 -8.96 -9.18 11.95
CA TRP A 467 -9.94 -8.20 11.46
C TRP A 467 -11.21 -8.85 10.89
N ASN A 468 -11.31 -10.18 10.92
CA ASN A 468 -12.51 -10.93 10.53
C ASN A 468 -13.60 -10.86 11.60
N SER A 469 -13.98 -9.66 12.00
CA SER A 469 -14.99 -9.44 13.05
C SER A 469 -16.43 -9.73 12.55
N TYR A 470 -16.65 -9.77 11.24
CA TYR A 470 -17.92 -10.11 10.59
C TYR A 470 -18.18 -11.63 10.49
N LYS A 471 -17.24 -12.46 10.97
CA LYS A 471 -17.39 -13.91 11.15
C LYS A 471 -17.48 -14.70 9.84
N TYR A 472 -16.74 -14.30 8.83
CA TYR A 472 -16.53 -15.11 7.63
C TYR A 472 -15.75 -16.38 7.97
N VAL A 473 -16.21 -17.53 7.48
CA VAL A 473 -15.52 -18.82 7.63
C VAL A 473 -15.60 -19.58 6.32
N ASN A 474 -14.44 -19.90 5.75
CA ASN A 474 -14.32 -20.75 4.58
C ASN A 474 -12.98 -21.51 4.61
N SER A 475 -13.06 -22.83 4.85
CA SER A 475 -11.87 -23.68 5.00
C SER A 475 -11.01 -23.80 3.72
N GLU A 476 -11.59 -23.58 2.54
CA GLU A 476 -10.84 -23.56 1.28
C GLU A 476 -10.02 -22.27 1.18
N VAL A 477 -10.61 -21.12 1.53
CA VAL A 477 -9.89 -19.84 1.61
C VAL A 477 -8.79 -19.91 2.65
N ASP A 478 -9.05 -20.51 3.82
CA ASP A 478 -8.02 -20.70 4.85
C ASP A 478 -6.83 -21.51 4.33
N ALA A 479 -7.09 -22.62 3.63
CA ALA A 479 -6.04 -23.47 3.07
C ALA A 479 -5.23 -22.74 2.00
N LEU A 480 -5.88 -21.98 1.11
CA LEU A 480 -5.22 -21.18 0.08
C LEU A 480 -4.36 -20.06 0.70
N LEU A 481 -4.86 -19.37 1.74
CA LEU A 481 -4.10 -18.33 2.45
C LEU A 481 -2.86 -18.90 3.15
N LEU A 482 -2.95 -20.07 3.74
CA LEU A 482 -1.78 -20.76 4.30
C LEU A 482 -0.76 -21.10 3.20
N GLU A 483 -1.23 -21.52 2.02
CA GLU A 483 -0.34 -21.86 0.90
C GLU A 483 0.32 -20.61 0.29
N THR A 484 -0.37 -19.44 0.21
CA THR A 484 0.25 -18.19 -0.23
C THR A 484 1.41 -17.76 0.66
N ARG A 485 1.29 -18.00 1.96
CA ARG A 485 2.36 -17.71 2.94
C ARG A 485 3.51 -18.67 2.86
N ALA A 486 3.24 -19.93 2.45
CA ALA A 486 4.24 -21.00 2.42
C ALA A 486 5.11 -21.02 1.16
N THR A 487 4.79 -20.25 0.12
CA THR A 487 5.56 -20.24 -1.13
C THR A 487 6.15 -18.88 -1.46
N GLY A 488 7.46 -18.84 -1.75
CA GLY A 488 8.15 -17.65 -2.27
C GLY A 488 8.01 -17.46 -3.79
N ASP A 489 7.37 -18.40 -4.50
CA ASP A 489 7.11 -18.30 -5.94
C ASP A 489 5.97 -17.30 -6.19
N GLN A 490 6.30 -16.17 -6.78
CA GLN A 490 5.36 -15.07 -7.00
C GLN A 490 4.25 -15.43 -8.00
N GLU A 491 4.55 -16.22 -9.05
CA GLU A 491 3.53 -16.65 -10.02
C GLU A 491 2.54 -17.60 -9.33
N LYS A 492 3.04 -18.55 -8.54
CA LYS A 492 2.19 -19.44 -7.76
C LYS A 492 1.35 -18.66 -6.73
N ARG A 493 1.93 -17.66 -6.05
CA ARG A 493 1.16 -16.80 -5.12
C ARG A 493 0.05 -16.05 -5.85
N ALA A 494 0.32 -15.52 -7.04
CA ALA A 494 -0.70 -14.87 -7.87
C ALA A 494 -1.87 -15.81 -8.17
N ASP A 495 -1.59 -17.03 -8.64
CA ASP A 495 -2.63 -18.03 -8.93
C ASP A 495 -3.47 -18.39 -7.69
N LEU A 496 -2.85 -18.49 -6.53
CA LEU A 496 -3.55 -18.75 -5.26
C LEU A 496 -4.46 -17.57 -4.87
N TYR A 497 -3.97 -16.35 -4.97
CA TYR A 497 -4.79 -15.15 -4.72
C TYR A 497 -5.96 -15.02 -5.71
N HIS A 498 -5.77 -15.39 -6.97
CA HIS A 498 -6.86 -15.41 -7.96
C HIS A 498 -7.97 -16.41 -7.56
N GLN A 499 -7.60 -17.58 -7.04
CA GLN A 499 -8.57 -18.55 -6.53
C GLN A 499 -9.30 -17.99 -5.30
N ILE A 500 -8.57 -17.41 -4.33
CA ILE A 500 -9.18 -16.76 -3.17
C ILE A 500 -10.16 -15.65 -3.60
N GLN A 501 -9.74 -14.78 -4.52
CA GLN A 501 -10.58 -13.69 -5.00
C GLN A 501 -11.87 -14.20 -5.65
N THR A 502 -11.81 -15.30 -6.40
CA THR A 502 -13.00 -15.93 -6.99
C THR A 502 -13.98 -16.39 -5.93
N ILE A 503 -13.50 -17.05 -4.87
CA ILE A 503 -14.33 -17.56 -3.78
C ILE A 503 -14.94 -16.40 -2.97
N ILE A 504 -14.14 -15.41 -2.55
CA ILE A 504 -14.65 -14.29 -1.74
C ILE A 504 -15.63 -13.40 -2.50
N GLN A 505 -15.53 -13.32 -3.83
CA GLN A 505 -16.54 -12.65 -4.63
C GLN A 505 -17.89 -13.38 -4.63
N GLN A 506 -17.88 -14.71 -4.60
CA GLN A 506 -19.10 -15.54 -4.55
C GLN A 506 -19.71 -15.55 -3.15
N ASP A 507 -18.88 -15.63 -2.11
CA ASP A 507 -19.31 -15.68 -0.71
C ASP A 507 -19.81 -14.32 -0.17
N VAL A 508 -19.30 -13.23 -0.74
CA VAL A 508 -19.61 -11.84 -0.36
C VAL A 508 -19.36 -11.56 1.13
N PRO A 509 -18.15 -11.78 1.67
CA PRO A 509 -17.82 -11.26 3.00
C PRO A 509 -17.83 -9.73 3.02
N HIS A 510 -17.47 -9.12 1.89
CA HIS A 510 -17.62 -7.70 1.59
C HIS A 510 -18.30 -7.50 0.23
N ALA A 511 -19.21 -6.55 0.14
CA ALA A 511 -19.47 -5.91 -1.14
C ALA A 511 -18.27 -4.99 -1.42
N PHE A 512 -17.33 -5.44 -2.28
CA PHE A 512 -16.16 -4.65 -2.65
C PHE A 512 -16.60 -3.39 -3.39
N LEU A 513 -16.07 -2.23 -3.03
CA LEU A 513 -16.50 -0.94 -3.55
C LEU A 513 -15.45 -0.32 -4.49
N TYR A 514 -14.28 -0.02 -3.98
CA TYR A 514 -13.22 0.61 -4.77
C TYR A 514 -11.82 0.34 -4.21
N HIS A 515 -10.83 0.51 -5.10
CA HIS A 515 -9.42 0.63 -4.75
C HIS A 515 -9.01 2.08 -4.69
N THR A 516 -8.18 2.44 -3.73
CA THR A 516 -7.68 3.81 -3.57
C THR A 516 -6.77 4.24 -4.72
N VAL A 517 -6.66 5.55 -4.88
CA VAL A 517 -5.68 6.19 -5.75
C VAL A 517 -4.86 7.16 -4.91
N ASP A 518 -3.57 6.98 -4.93
CA ASP A 518 -2.62 7.88 -4.30
C ASP A 518 -2.36 9.08 -5.22
N THR A 519 -2.62 10.29 -4.74
CA THR A 519 -2.42 11.52 -5.52
C THR A 519 -1.48 12.45 -4.78
N THR A 520 -0.29 12.65 -5.33
CA THR A 520 0.69 13.64 -4.86
C THR A 520 0.64 14.87 -5.76
N GLY A 521 0.69 16.06 -5.19
CA GLY A 521 0.68 17.31 -5.93
C GLY A 521 1.86 18.19 -5.56
N PHE A 522 2.50 18.83 -6.54
CA PHE A 522 3.67 19.67 -6.29
C PHE A 522 3.84 20.77 -7.34
N SER A 523 4.56 21.82 -6.96
CA SER A 523 5.00 22.89 -7.84
C SER A 523 5.87 22.34 -8.97
N ASN A 524 5.80 22.93 -10.17
CA ASN A 524 6.63 22.54 -11.29
C ASN A 524 8.15 22.74 -11.06
N ASP A 525 8.54 23.44 -9.99
CA ASP A 525 9.94 23.58 -9.57
C ASP A 525 10.46 22.31 -8.89
N VAL A 526 9.58 21.47 -8.36
CA VAL A 526 9.94 20.17 -7.76
C VAL A 526 10.24 19.17 -8.87
N GLN A 527 11.45 18.67 -8.91
CA GLN A 527 11.96 17.74 -9.91
C GLN A 527 12.49 16.46 -9.27
N GLY A 528 12.65 15.39 -10.05
CA GLY A 528 13.26 14.14 -9.57
C GLY A 528 12.36 13.28 -8.68
N TYR A 529 11.09 13.67 -8.46
CA TYR A 529 10.15 12.84 -7.70
C TYR A 529 9.76 11.59 -8.49
N ASN A 530 9.95 10.43 -7.87
CA ASN A 530 9.52 9.13 -8.39
C ASN A 530 8.44 8.57 -7.48
N ALA A 531 7.22 8.46 -7.99
CA ALA A 531 6.09 8.00 -7.20
C ALA A 531 6.20 6.50 -6.91
N VAL A 532 6.20 6.14 -5.64
CA VAL A 532 6.00 4.78 -5.15
C VAL A 532 4.66 4.78 -4.42
N PRO A 533 3.74 3.84 -4.73
CA PRO A 533 2.40 3.84 -4.13
C PRO A 533 2.45 3.97 -2.60
N GLU A 534 1.78 4.97 -2.07
CA GLU A 534 1.65 5.27 -0.64
C GLU A 534 2.97 5.55 0.10
N MET A 535 4.12 5.65 -0.60
CA MET A 535 5.45 5.92 0.00
C MET A 535 6.10 7.14 -0.61
N ARG A 536 6.85 7.91 0.20
CA ARG A 536 7.55 9.13 -0.20
C ARG A 536 9.04 8.96 -0.01
N PHE A 537 9.73 8.67 -1.12
CA PHE A 537 11.18 8.63 -1.21
C PHE A 537 11.64 9.94 -1.87
N LEU A 538 12.18 10.87 -1.08
CA LEU A 538 12.49 12.23 -1.53
C LEU A 538 13.99 12.49 -1.69
N GLU A 539 14.85 11.49 -1.54
CA GLU A 539 16.31 11.63 -1.67
C GLU A 539 16.78 12.04 -3.07
N THR A 540 15.95 11.76 -4.10
CA THR A 540 16.24 12.15 -5.49
C THR A 540 15.57 13.46 -5.91
N VAL A 541 14.78 14.07 -5.02
CA VAL A 541 14.07 15.32 -5.30
C VAL A 541 15.03 16.51 -5.22
N TRP A 542 14.87 17.45 -6.15
CA TRP A 542 15.60 18.70 -6.23
C TRP A 542 14.71 19.85 -6.72
N LEU A 543 15.15 21.10 -6.53
CA LEU A 543 14.38 22.29 -6.88
C LEU A 543 15.00 23.01 -8.08
N ASP A 544 14.20 23.25 -9.13
CA ASP A 544 14.60 23.99 -10.34
C ASP A 544 14.32 25.49 -10.17
N ARG A 545 14.88 26.09 -9.11
CA ARG A 545 14.76 27.52 -8.80
C ARG A 545 16.04 28.11 -8.22
#